data_bf67884f33dca0fbd133736cd9f6859f
#
_entry.id   bf67884f33dca0fbd133736cd9f6859f
#
_cell.length_a   1.000
_cell.length_b   1.000
_cell.length_c   1.000
_cell.angle_alpha   90.00
_cell.angle_beta   90.00
_cell.angle_gamma   90.00
#
_symmetry.space_group_name_H-M   'P 1'
#
loop_
_entity.id
_entity.type
_entity.pdbx_description
1 polymer ?
#
loop_
_entity_poly.entity_id
_entity_poly.type
_entity_poly.pdbx_seq_one_letter_code
_entity_poly.pdbx_strand_id
1 'polypeptide(L)'
;MKKIFFLSLFLMASLAVMHSKAIDPVEVQTSTAVTEVTFYSPEIVRVVKTPLGKKGNTRKSLVVTLEPQDVKVQKSENASAITIKSTVLTVKIDKKTGLVQFLSKGKNLLKEKSYGFEERTSGPDAGSFRTTIVYQLDKDEPIY
;
A
#
# COMPACT_ATOMS: atom_id res chain seq x y z
N MET A 1 -36.41 -7.83 -49.26
CA MET A 1 -35.40 -6.90 -48.72
C MET A 1 -35.43 -6.97 -47.19
N LYS A 2 -34.52 -7.74 -46.59
CA LYS A 2 -34.46 -7.93 -45.12
C LYS A 2 -33.45 -6.91 -44.55
N LYS A 3 -33.94 -5.98 -43.74
CA LYS A 3 -33.11 -5.02 -43.01
C LYS A 3 -32.55 -5.71 -41.78
N ILE A 4 -31.21 -5.92 -41.74
CA ILE A 4 -30.50 -6.45 -40.59
C ILE A 4 -30.18 -5.27 -39.69
N PHE A 5 -30.81 -5.22 -38.50
CA PHE A 5 -30.51 -4.25 -37.45
C PHE A 5 -29.28 -4.78 -36.69
N PHE A 6 -28.12 -4.16 -36.88
CA PHE A 6 -26.95 -4.37 -36.03
C PHE A 6 -27.17 -3.60 -34.71
N LEU A 7 -27.51 -4.34 -33.64
CA LEU A 7 -27.57 -3.82 -32.28
C LEU A 7 -26.13 -3.89 -31.72
N SER A 8 -25.42 -2.77 -31.79
CA SER A 8 -24.10 -2.58 -31.19
C SER A 8 -24.26 -2.51 -29.66
N LEU A 9 -24.00 -3.61 -28.96
CA LEU A 9 -23.96 -3.68 -27.51
C LEU A 9 -22.65 -3.05 -27.02
N PHE A 10 -22.70 -1.75 -26.71
CA PHE A 10 -21.58 -1.03 -26.12
C PHE A 10 -21.46 -1.45 -24.63
N LEU A 11 -20.57 -2.42 -24.37
CA LEU A 11 -20.26 -2.88 -23.01
C LEU A 11 -19.41 -1.79 -22.31
N MET A 12 -20.07 -0.84 -21.67
CA MET A 12 -19.41 0.09 -20.75
C MET A 12 -18.94 -0.68 -19.52
N ALA A 13 -17.66 -1.00 -19.47
CA ALA A 13 -17.00 -1.45 -18.25
C ALA A 13 -16.99 -0.26 -17.26
N SER A 14 -18.01 -0.18 -16.41
CA SER A 14 -18.03 0.78 -15.30
C SER A 14 -16.93 0.40 -14.30
N LEU A 15 -15.87 1.21 -14.22
CA LEU A 15 -14.95 1.16 -13.10
C LEU A 15 -15.73 1.54 -11.85
N ALA A 16 -16.07 0.56 -11.05
CA ALA A 16 -16.66 0.78 -9.73
C ALA A 16 -15.57 1.40 -8.83
N VAL A 17 -15.62 2.70 -8.61
CA VAL A 17 -14.82 3.39 -7.59
C VAL A 17 -15.45 3.06 -6.25
N MET A 18 -14.91 2.06 -5.56
CA MET A 18 -15.32 1.76 -4.21
C MET A 18 -14.72 2.80 -3.25
N HIS A 19 -15.58 3.59 -2.61
CA HIS A 19 -15.19 4.44 -1.49
C HIS A 19 -15.14 3.55 -0.24
N SER A 20 -13.95 3.27 0.24
CA SER A 20 -13.74 2.56 1.51
C SER A 20 -13.48 3.57 2.62
N LYS A 21 -14.06 3.37 3.79
CA LYS A 21 -13.63 4.03 5.01
C LYS A 21 -12.18 3.62 5.28
N ALA A 22 -11.33 4.60 5.63
CA ALA A 22 -9.89 4.36 5.78
C ALA A 22 -9.48 3.60 7.06
N ILE A 23 -10.45 3.14 7.84
CA ILE A 23 -10.19 2.36 9.06
C ILE A 23 -9.76 0.93 8.71
N ASP A 24 -10.21 0.39 7.59
CA ASP A 24 -9.81 -0.94 7.15
C ASP A 24 -8.47 -0.87 6.42
N PRO A 25 -7.43 -1.56 6.92
CA PRO A 25 -6.15 -1.60 6.25
C PRO A 25 -6.29 -2.24 4.86
N VAL A 26 -5.58 -1.69 3.88
CA VAL A 26 -5.49 -2.32 2.57
C VAL A 26 -4.28 -3.25 2.57
N GLU A 27 -4.53 -4.53 2.35
CA GLU A 27 -3.51 -5.57 2.36
C GLU A 27 -3.16 -6.04 0.95
N VAL A 28 -1.88 -6.28 0.74
CA VAL A 28 -1.34 -6.98 -0.44
C VAL A 28 -0.47 -8.12 0.04
N GLN A 29 -0.88 -9.33 -0.29
CA GLN A 29 -0.09 -10.54 0.00
C GLN A 29 0.75 -10.90 -1.23
N THR A 30 2.03 -11.13 -0.98
CA THR A 30 2.99 -11.65 -1.96
C THR A 30 3.46 -13.05 -1.55
N SER A 31 4.40 -13.63 -2.28
CA SER A 31 5.02 -14.91 -1.91
C SER A 31 5.90 -14.83 -0.65
N THR A 32 6.28 -13.64 -0.21
CA THR A 32 7.25 -13.45 0.90
C THR A 32 6.69 -12.63 2.06
N ALA A 33 5.70 -11.79 1.82
CA ALA A 33 5.20 -10.85 2.81
C ALA A 33 3.73 -10.49 2.63
N VAL A 34 3.15 -9.97 3.69
CA VAL A 34 1.92 -9.18 3.68
C VAL A 34 2.30 -7.71 3.87
N THR A 35 1.92 -6.85 2.94
CA THR A 35 2.05 -5.39 3.05
C THR A 35 0.69 -4.80 3.39
N GLU A 36 0.60 -4.15 4.54
CA GLU A 36 -0.60 -3.50 5.07
C GLU A 36 -0.43 -1.98 5.00
N VAL A 37 -1.43 -1.27 4.50
CA VAL A 37 -1.44 0.19 4.38
C VAL A 37 -2.67 0.75 5.07
N THR A 38 -2.47 1.63 6.05
CA THR A 38 -3.53 2.30 6.82
C THR A 38 -3.31 3.80 6.80
N PHE A 39 -4.32 4.58 6.42
CA PHE A 39 -4.29 6.03 6.53
C PHE A 39 -4.69 6.46 7.95
N TYR A 40 -3.87 7.29 8.56
CA TYR A 40 -4.12 7.92 9.86
C TYR A 40 -4.70 9.32 9.71
N SER A 41 -4.33 10.01 8.65
CA SER A 41 -4.92 11.28 8.19
C SER A 41 -4.77 11.36 6.67
N PRO A 42 -5.29 12.38 5.97
CA PRO A 42 -5.06 12.54 4.54
C PRO A 42 -3.57 12.63 4.15
N GLU A 43 -2.71 13.07 5.08
CA GLU A 43 -1.26 13.26 4.89
C GLU A 43 -0.41 12.15 5.52
N ILE A 44 -0.98 11.35 6.46
CA ILE A 44 -0.22 10.37 7.24
C ILE A 44 -0.69 8.97 6.90
N VAL A 45 0.24 8.15 6.46
CA VAL A 45 0.01 6.75 6.15
C VAL A 45 0.99 5.87 6.89
N ARG A 46 0.49 4.78 7.46
CA ARG A 46 1.29 3.72 8.07
C ARG A 46 1.38 2.55 7.11
N VAL A 47 2.60 2.06 6.88
CA VAL A 47 2.86 0.84 6.13
C VAL A 47 3.51 -0.17 7.05
N VAL A 48 2.95 -1.38 7.09
CA VAL A 48 3.47 -2.50 7.85
C VAL A 48 3.78 -3.64 6.88
N LYS A 49 4.97 -4.22 7.00
CA LYS A 49 5.35 -5.42 6.25
C LYS A 49 5.60 -6.54 7.23
N THR A 50 4.90 -7.64 7.01
CA THR A 50 5.00 -8.84 7.85
C THR A 50 5.45 -10.02 6.98
N PRO A 51 6.43 -10.83 7.40
CA PRO A 51 6.80 -12.04 6.68
C PRO A 51 5.59 -12.96 6.50
N LEU A 52 5.46 -13.57 5.34
CA LEU A 52 4.33 -14.46 5.05
C LEU A 52 4.26 -15.60 6.07
N GLY A 53 3.06 -15.89 6.58
CA GLY A 53 2.83 -16.93 7.59
C GLY A 53 3.24 -16.55 9.02
N LYS A 54 3.76 -15.34 9.24
CA LYS A 54 4.06 -14.84 10.58
C LYS A 54 3.00 -13.82 11.02
N LYS A 55 2.85 -13.70 12.35
CA LYS A 55 1.94 -12.67 12.91
C LYS A 55 2.66 -11.33 12.98
N GLY A 56 2.01 -10.28 12.53
CA GLY A 56 2.48 -8.91 12.73
C GLY A 56 2.52 -8.53 14.21
N ASN A 57 3.28 -7.48 14.53
CA ASN A 57 3.30 -6.93 15.89
C ASN A 57 1.97 -6.22 16.18
N THR A 58 1.15 -6.80 17.05
CA THR A 58 -0.15 -6.25 17.47
C THR A 58 -0.06 -5.33 18.68
N ARG A 59 1.15 -5.15 19.25
CA ARG A 59 1.32 -4.26 20.40
C ARG A 59 1.08 -2.82 20.01
N LYS A 60 0.30 -2.11 20.82
CA LYS A 60 0.13 -0.66 20.66
C LYS A 60 1.49 0.02 20.79
N SER A 61 1.79 0.91 19.84
CA SER A 61 3.03 1.71 19.91
C SER A 61 2.98 2.65 21.11
N LEU A 62 4.09 2.73 21.86
CA LEU A 62 4.22 3.69 22.95
C LEU A 62 4.53 5.11 22.44
N VAL A 63 4.96 5.24 21.19
CA VAL A 63 5.38 6.49 20.58
C VAL A 63 4.31 7.08 19.67
N VAL A 64 3.55 6.23 18.95
CA VAL A 64 2.47 6.67 18.09
C VAL A 64 1.19 6.76 18.89
N THR A 65 0.81 7.98 19.24
CA THR A 65 -0.43 8.29 20.00
C THR A 65 -1.61 8.65 19.11
N LEU A 66 -1.34 8.95 17.83
CA LEU A 66 -2.38 9.24 16.85
C LEU A 66 -3.19 7.98 16.56
N GLU A 67 -4.50 8.04 16.73
CA GLU A 67 -5.41 7.00 16.29
C GLU A 67 -5.82 7.27 14.83
N PRO A 68 -6.08 6.22 14.02
CA PRO A 68 -6.54 6.39 12.64
C PRO A 68 -7.84 7.20 12.58
N GLN A 69 -7.87 8.22 11.74
CA GLN A 69 -9.04 9.05 11.49
C GLN A 69 -9.92 8.42 10.41
N ASP A 70 -11.19 8.85 10.32
CA ASP A 70 -12.07 8.49 9.20
C ASP A 70 -11.65 9.27 7.94
N VAL A 71 -10.66 8.75 7.23
CA VAL A 71 -10.10 9.37 6.02
C VAL A 71 -10.83 8.81 4.80
N LYS A 72 -11.47 9.67 4.03
CA LYS A 72 -12.05 9.28 2.74
C LYS A 72 -10.93 8.98 1.74
N VAL A 73 -10.84 7.73 1.31
CA VAL A 73 -9.88 7.28 0.31
C VAL A 73 -10.59 6.70 -0.91
N GLN A 74 -9.96 6.85 -2.06
CA GLN A 74 -10.34 6.18 -3.30
C GLN A 74 -9.38 5.02 -3.51
N LYS A 75 -9.91 3.81 -3.63
CA LYS A 75 -9.12 2.62 -3.97
C LYS A 75 -9.39 2.27 -5.43
N SER A 76 -8.33 2.04 -6.18
CA SER A 76 -8.38 1.48 -7.53
C SER A 76 -7.36 0.36 -7.64
N GLU A 77 -7.67 -0.63 -8.46
CA GLU A 77 -6.84 -1.82 -8.64
C GLU A 77 -6.78 -2.19 -10.11
N ASN A 78 -5.59 -2.59 -10.56
CA ASN A 78 -5.38 -3.18 -11.87
C ASN A 78 -4.58 -4.48 -11.75
N ALA A 79 -4.13 -5.05 -12.87
CA ALA A 79 -3.39 -6.31 -12.88
C ALA A 79 -2.07 -6.26 -12.09
N SER A 80 -1.39 -5.11 -12.03
CA SER A 80 -0.04 -4.96 -11.45
C SER A 80 -0.02 -4.23 -10.10
N ALA A 81 -0.99 -3.37 -9.81
CA ALA A 81 -0.92 -2.51 -8.64
C ALA A 81 -2.30 -2.23 -8.01
N ILE A 82 -2.27 -1.96 -6.70
CA ILE A 82 -3.35 -1.32 -5.96
C ILE A 82 -2.93 0.13 -5.72
N THR A 83 -3.84 1.06 -5.99
CA THR A 83 -3.64 2.49 -5.72
C THR A 83 -4.69 2.97 -4.73
N ILE A 84 -4.23 3.62 -3.66
CA ILE A 84 -5.08 4.21 -2.62
C ILE A 84 -4.78 5.69 -2.60
N LYS A 85 -5.80 6.52 -2.74
CA LYS A 85 -5.66 7.98 -2.85
C LYS A 85 -6.52 8.67 -1.80
N SER A 86 -5.89 9.48 -0.95
CA SER A 86 -6.55 10.51 -0.13
C SER A 86 -6.66 11.82 -0.92
N THR A 87 -7.07 12.88 -0.27
CA THR A 87 -7.07 14.25 -0.86
C THR A 87 -5.65 14.77 -1.08
N VAL A 88 -4.64 14.25 -0.37
CA VAL A 88 -3.25 14.75 -0.36
C VAL A 88 -2.25 13.74 -0.89
N LEU A 89 -2.33 12.50 -0.41
CA LEU A 89 -1.40 11.42 -0.74
C LEU A 89 -2.01 10.39 -1.68
N THR A 90 -1.15 9.83 -2.52
CA THR A 90 -1.42 8.62 -3.30
C THR A 90 -0.40 7.56 -2.92
N VAL A 91 -0.87 6.38 -2.54
CA VAL A 91 -0.03 5.21 -2.24
C VAL A 91 -0.28 4.19 -3.32
N LYS A 92 0.79 3.74 -3.99
CA LYS A 92 0.74 2.63 -4.96
C LYS A 92 1.47 1.44 -4.38
N ILE A 93 0.86 0.27 -4.45
CA ILE A 93 1.43 -0.99 -3.98
C ILE A 93 1.53 -1.92 -5.18
N ASP A 94 2.74 -2.37 -5.49
CA ASP A 94 2.96 -3.39 -6.53
C ASP A 94 2.48 -4.75 -6.01
N LYS A 95 1.58 -5.40 -6.75
CA LYS A 95 0.95 -6.67 -6.33
C LYS A 95 1.89 -7.87 -6.35
N LYS A 96 2.92 -7.81 -7.19
CA LYS A 96 3.90 -8.90 -7.32
C LYS A 96 4.97 -8.83 -6.23
N THR A 97 5.43 -7.63 -5.92
CA THR A 97 6.58 -7.42 -5.04
C THR A 97 6.20 -6.90 -3.66
N GLY A 98 5.00 -6.32 -3.48
CA GLY A 98 4.60 -5.63 -2.25
C GLY A 98 5.33 -4.31 -2.01
N LEU A 99 6.10 -3.81 -3.00
CA LEU A 99 6.80 -2.53 -2.89
C LEU A 99 5.80 -1.37 -2.94
N VAL A 100 6.11 -0.34 -2.16
CA VAL A 100 5.24 0.82 -2.00
C VAL A 100 5.89 2.08 -2.59
N GLN A 101 5.07 2.89 -3.24
CA GLN A 101 5.43 4.21 -3.75
C GLN A 101 4.45 5.25 -3.22
N PHE A 102 4.98 6.37 -2.76
CA PHE A 102 4.23 7.51 -2.23
C PHE A 102 4.33 8.68 -3.20
N LEU A 103 3.18 9.27 -3.52
CA LEU A 103 3.10 10.42 -4.41
C LEU A 103 2.23 11.51 -3.77
N SER A 104 2.53 12.78 -4.06
CA SER A 104 1.65 13.91 -3.79
C SER A 104 1.54 14.76 -5.05
N LYS A 105 0.32 15.14 -5.43
CA LYS A 105 0.04 15.92 -6.64
C LYS A 105 0.72 15.35 -7.89
N GLY A 106 0.81 14.02 -7.98
CA GLY A 106 1.45 13.30 -9.09
C GLY A 106 2.98 13.24 -9.06
N LYS A 107 3.64 13.96 -8.13
CA LYS A 107 5.09 13.90 -7.93
C LYS A 107 5.44 12.72 -7.01
N ASN A 108 6.53 12.01 -7.33
CA ASN A 108 7.08 10.99 -6.45
C ASN A 108 7.66 11.66 -5.20
N LEU A 109 7.25 11.19 -4.01
CA LEU A 109 7.81 11.63 -2.74
C LEU A 109 8.84 10.61 -2.25
N LEU A 110 8.48 9.32 -2.32
CA LEU A 110 9.30 8.24 -1.82
C LEU A 110 8.93 6.95 -2.55
N LYS A 111 9.91 6.15 -2.90
CA LYS A 111 9.71 4.86 -3.56
C LYS A 111 10.59 3.80 -2.93
N GLU A 112 9.99 2.71 -2.53
CA GLU A 112 10.75 1.55 -2.07
C GLU A 112 11.46 0.88 -3.25
N LYS A 113 12.73 0.51 -3.05
CA LYS A 113 13.55 -0.25 -3.99
C LYS A 113 13.56 -1.73 -3.66
N SER A 114 13.63 -2.06 -2.36
CA SER A 114 13.58 -3.43 -1.86
C SER A 114 13.21 -3.44 -0.38
N TYR A 115 12.82 -4.62 0.11
CA TYR A 115 12.72 -4.91 1.54
C TYR A 115 13.18 -6.35 1.79
N GLY A 116 13.50 -6.64 3.06
CA GLY A 116 13.89 -7.97 3.49
C GLY A 116 13.62 -8.20 4.96
N PHE A 117 13.61 -9.47 5.35
CA PHE A 117 13.42 -9.92 6.72
C PHE A 117 14.54 -10.86 7.09
N GLU A 118 15.08 -10.68 8.29
CA GLU A 118 16.08 -11.55 8.89
C GLU A 118 15.57 -11.99 10.26
N GLU A 119 15.37 -13.30 10.45
CA GLU A 119 14.91 -13.85 11.73
C GLU A 119 16.04 -13.82 12.74
N ARG A 120 15.76 -13.30 13.94
CA ARG A 120 16.68 -13.37 15.05
C ARG A 120 16.54 -14.71 15.75
N THR A 121 17.59 -15.53 15.65
CA THR A 121 17.59 -16.90 16.17
C THR A 121 18.15 -17.03 17.59
N SER A 122 18.72 -15.94 18.14
CA SER A 122 19.34 -15.93 19.46
C SER A 122 19.20 -14.61 20.19
N GLY A 123 19.44 -14.58 21.47
CA GLY A 123 19.37 -13.40 22.33
C GLY A 123 17.94 -13.06 22.79
N PRO A 124 17.77 -11.93 23.49
CA PRO A 124 16.48 -11.53 24.08
C PRO A 124 15.37 -11.30 23.04
N ASP A 125 15.74 -11.06 21.77
CA ASP A 125 14.82 -10.83 20.65
C ASP A 125 14.64 -12.08 19.76
N ALA A 126 15.02 -13.26 20.23
CA ALA A 126 14.86 -14.52 19.49
C ALA A 126 13.39 -14.71 19.06
N GLY A 127 13.17 -15.12 17.81
CA GLY A 127 11.84 -15.25 17.20
C GLY A 127 11.25 -13.96 16.65
N SER A 128 11.93 -12.81 16.83
CA SER A 128 11.59 -11.55 16.15
C SER A 128 12.27 -11.45 14.79
N PHE A 129 11.90 -10.40 14.02
CA PHE A 129 12.47 -10.13 12.71
C PHE A 129 13.11 -8.74 12.67
N ARG A 130 14.32 -8.67 12.10
CA ARG A 130 14.85 -7.43 11.59
C ARG A 130 14.23 -7.18 10.22
N THR A 131 13.54 -6.07 10.05
CA THR A 131 13.02 -5.63 8.75
C THR A 131 13.93 -4.54 8.20
N THR A 132 14.41 -4.73 6.97
CA THR A 132 15.17 -3.74 6.23
C THR A 132 14.33 -3.23 5.08
N ILE A 133 14.20 -1.92 4.92
CA ILE A 133 13.53 -1.29 3.78
C ILE A 133 14.53 -0.34 3.14
N VAL A 134 14.72 -0.49 1.82
CA VAL A 134 15.62 0.36 1.03
C VAL A 134 14.74 1.25 0.16
N TYR A 135 14.98 2.55 0.21
CA TYR A 135 14.30 3.54 -0.60
C TYR A 135 15.18 3.99 -1.77
N GLN A 136 14.54 4.36 -2.86
CA GLN A 136 15.18 5.03 -3.99
C GLN A 136 15.14 6.54 -3.73
N LEU A 137 16.31 7.16 -3.67
CA LEU A 137 16.45 8.61 -3.63
C LEU A 137 16.54 9.16 -5.05
N ASP A 138 16.01 10.35 -5.29
CA ASP A 138 16.23 11.09 -6.51
C ASP A 138 17.65 11.67 -6.52
N LYS A 139 18.21 11.95 -7.71
CA LYS A 139 19.61 12.39 -7.86
C LYS A 139 19.93 13.68 -7.12
N ASP A 140 18.93 14.53 -6.93
CA ASP A 140 19.07 15.87 -6.34
C ASP A 140 18.46 15.94 -4.92
N GLU A 141 18.17 14.78 -4.30
CA GLU A 141 17.62 14.75 -2.95
C GLU A 141 18.73 14.98 -1.93
N PRO A 142 18.67 16.07 -1.13
CA PRO A 142 19.69 16.36 -0.12
C PRO A 142 19.65 15.31 0.99
N ILE A 143 20.79 14.75 1.33
CA ILE A 143 20.98 13.88 2.49
C ILE A 143 21.43 14.77 3.65
N TYR A 144 20.61 14.88 4.69
CA TYR A 144 20.91 15.63 5.91
C TYR A 144 21.42 14.69 7.00
#